data_ee352d6e0881b81cf8214c2f3b292d3f
#
_entry.id   ee352d6e0881b81cf8214c2f3b292d3f
#
_cell.length_a   1.000
_cell.length_b   1.000
_cell.length_c   1.000
_cell.angle_alpha   90.00
_cell.angle_beta   90.00
_cell.angle_gamma   90.00
#
_symmetry.space_group_name_H-M   'P 1'
#
loop_
_entity.id
_entity.type
_entity.pdbx_description
1 polymer ?
#
loop_
_entity_poly.entity_id
_entity_poly.type
_entity_poly.pdbx_seq_one_letter_code
_entity_poly.pdbx_strand_id
1 'polypeptide(L)'
;MFVRSFFIFFVYLLLITNLQANEYSPAVGKNYPNKLLWGDTHLHTNESADAWSIGNANLTPSDAFRFARGEEVTSESGVKAKLRVPLDFFMVSDHATYLGVFKRIQAGDEDLIKRPLGKRWRDYMDNDDPRLFTEFVEGLNGNQEVSFNKEIYVPIWKEITENVDRFNQPGVFTAFIGYEWTPAPTGDNLHRVVIFKDDAKKAQEIIPFSAIDSDKPEDLWNFLENYNKNTGGEAISVSHN
;
A
#
# COMPACT_ATOMS: atom_id res chain seq x y z
N MET A 1 -16.21 67.55 38.26
CA MET A 1 -17.01 66.32 38.00
C MET A 1 -16.62 65.65 36.68
N PHE A 2 -16.09 66.32 35.72
CA PHE A 2 -15.74 65.78 34.38
C PHE A 2 -14.48 64.88 34.37
N VAL A 3 -13.50 65.11 35.20
CA VAL A 3 -12.24 64.34 35.19
C VAL A 3 -12.38 62.89 35.68
N ARG A 4 -13.30 62.64 36.64
CA ARG A 4 -13.53 61.30 37.17
C ARG A 4 -14.24 60.38 36.13
N SER A 5 -15.13 60.95 35.33
CA SER A 5 -15.84 60.18 34.30
C SER A 5 -14.93 59.80 33.13
N PHE A 6 -13.94 60.63 32.80
CA PHE A 6 -12.97 60.32 31.74
C PHE A 6 -12.03 59.16 32.11
N PHE A 7 -11.66 59.09 33.38
CA PHE A 7 -10.74 58.04 33.89
C PHE A 7 -11.46 56.65 33.95
N ILE A 8 -12.74 56.64 34.29
CA ILE A 8 -13.53 55.40 34.30
C ILE A 8 -13.75 54.89 32.86
N PHE A 9 -13.97 55.78 31.91
CA PHE A 9 -14.12 55.40 30.49
C PHE A 9 -12.83 54.85 29.90
N PHE A 10 -11.66 55.40 30.30
CA PHE A 10 -10.37 54.94 29.82
C PHE A 10 -9.98 53.58 30.44
N VAL A 11 -10.34 53.35 31.71
CA VAL A 11 -10.12 52.03 32.36
C VAL A 11 -11.03 50.96 31.77
N TYR A 12 -12.30 51.30 31.37
CA TYR A 12 -13.18 50.38 30.65
C TYR A 12 -12.69 50.10 29.24
N LEU A 13 -12.12 51.08 28.55
CA LEU A 13 -11.53 50.85 27.22
C LEU A 13 -10.28 49.97 27.28
N LEU A 14 -9.48 50.06 28.33
CA LEU A 14 -8.31 49.21 28.57
C LEU A 14 -8.68 47.73 28.97
N LEU A 15 -9.87 47.54 29.56
CA LEU A 15 -10.35 46.21 29.91
C LEU A 15 -10.96 45.46 28.72
N ILE A 16 -11.39 46.18 27.67
CA ILE A 16 -11.95 45.56 26.45
C ILE A 16 -10.84 45.07 25.50
N THR A 17 -9.60 45.54 25.63
CA THR A 17 -8.48 45.15 24.75
C THR A 17 -7.92 43.75 25.02
N ASN A 18 -8.42 43.02 26.02
CA ASN A 18 -8.02 41.64 26.32
C ASN A 18 -9.08 40.60 25.94
N LEU A 19 -10.05 40.94 25.10
CA LEU A 19 -10.79 39.92 24.37
C LEU A 19 -9.88 39.33 23.29
N GLN A 20 -9.01 38.43 23.72
CA GLN A 20 -8.37 37.49 22.78
C GLN A 20 -9.53 36.74 22.12
N ALA A 21 -9.78 37.03 20.87
CA ALA A 21 -10.62 36.17 20.06
C ALA A 21 -10.01 34.76 20.21
N ASN A 22 -10.79 33.81 20.72
CA ASN A 22 -10.38 32.43 20.73
C ASN A 22 -9.93 32.09 19.31
N GLU A 23 -8.71 31.56 19.17
CA GLU A 23 -8.18 31.15 17.90
C GLU A 23 -9.21 30.23 17.23
N TYR A 24 -9.77 30.67 16.09
CA TYR A 24 -10.79 29.94 15.37
C TYR A 24 -10.28 28.56 14.90
N SER A 25 -8.99 28.44 14.69
CA SER A 25 -8.34 27.18 14.30
C SER A 25 -7.35 26.73 15.37
N PRO A 26 -7.41 25.47 15.81
CA PRO A 26 -6.43 24.91 16.75
C PRO A 26 -5.02 24.86 16.15
N ALA A 27 -4.87 25.15 14.85
CA ALA A 27 -3.61 25.14 14.12
C ALA A 27 -2.91 26.50 14.08
N VAL A 28 -3.60 27.60 14.46
CA VAL A 28 -2.99 28.95 14.50
C VAL A 28 -1.83 28.98 15.49
N GLY A 29 -0.69 29.52 15.05
CA GLY A 29 0.54 29.57 15.86
C GLY A 29 1.30 28.25 15.99
N LYS A 30 0.81 27.15 15.43
CA LYS A 30 1.53 25.87 15.39
C LYS A 30 2.36 25.77 14.11
N ASN A 31 3.54 25.20 14.24
CA ASN A 31 4.47 25.03 13.12
C ASN A 31 4.13 23.80 12.30
N TYR A 32 2.92 23.75 11.72
CA TYR A 32 2.53 22.66 10.83
C TYR A 32 3.19 22.82 9.45
N PRO A 33 3.44 21.71 8.74
CA PRO A 33 3.87 21.75 7.36
C PRO A 33 2.89 22.60 6.52
N ASN A 34 3.39 23.51 5.72
CA ASN A 34 2.62 24.36 4.84
C ASN A 34 2.67 23.91 3.38
N LYS A 35 3.35 22.81 3.09
CA LYS A 35 3.42 22.17 1.77
C LYS A 35 2.45 20.99 1.75
N LEU A 36 1.53 20.98 0.77
CA LEU A 36 0.73 19.79 0.46
C LEU A 36 1.59 18.82 -0.33
N LEU A 37 1.51 17.53 0.04
CA LEU A 37 2.11 16.43 -0.68
C LEU A 37 0.99 15.61 -1.34
N TRP A 38 1.20 15.23 -2.60
CA TRP A 38 0.25 14.45 -3.38
C TRP A 38 0.86 13.09 -3.71
N GLY A 39 0.09 12.05 -3.49
CA GLY A 39 0.53 10.68 -3.76
C GLY A 39 -0.62 9.70 -3.78
N ASP A 40 -0.29 8.45 -4.04
CA ASP A 40 -1.22 7.33 -4.02
C ASP A 40 -0.57 6.15 -3.29
N THR A 41 -1.36 5.43 -2.52
CA THR A 41 -0.93 4.24 -1.77
C THR A 41 -1.74 3.00 -2.12
N HIS A 42 -2.55 3.05 -3.19
CA HIS A 42 -3.40 1.94 -3.60
C HIS A 42 -3.37 1.74 -5.12
N LEU A 43 -2.37 1.01 -5.60
CA LEU A 43 -2.23 0.62 -7.01
C LEU A 43 -1.72 -0.80 -7.11
N HIS A 44 -2.29 -1.57 -8.06
CA HIS A 44 -1.89 -2.96 -8.33
C HIS A 44 -1.15 -3.07 -9.66
N THR A 45 -0.17 -3.97 -9.69
CA THR A 45 0.69 -4.24 -10.86
C THR A 45 0.56 -5.71 -11.28
N ASN A 46 1.42 -6.15 -12.21
CA ASN A 46 1.44 -7.55 -12.64
C ASN A 46 1.94 -8.53 -11.56
N GLU A 47 2.37 -8.05 -10.39
CA GLU A 47 2.65 -8.88 -9.22
C GLU A 47 1.37 -9.25 -8.47
N SER A 48 0.26 -8.55 -8.72
CA SER A 48 -1.05 -8.80 -8.12
C SER A 48 -1.86 -9.73 -9.00
N ALA A 49 -2.45 -10.77 -8.40
CA ALA A 49 -3.19 -11.80 -9.14
C ALA A 49 -4.43 -11.25 -9.85
N ASP A 50 -5.11 -10.25 -9.27
CA ASP A 50 -6.27 -9.58 -9.84
C ASP A 50 -5.88 -8.74 -11.06
N ALA A 51 -4.90 -7.83 -10.92
CA ALA A 51 -4.44 -7.00 -12.03
C ALA A 51 -3.95 -7.86 -13.19
N TRP A 52 -3.20 -8.93 -12.90
CA TRP A 52 -2.76 -9.89 -13.90
C TRP A 52 -3.95 -10.53 -14.63
N SER A 53 -4.97 -11.00 -13.91
CA SER A 53 -6.12 -11.73 -14.48
C SER A 53 -7.08 -10.84 -15.26
N ILE A 54 -7.12 -9.54 -15.00
CA ILE A 54 -8.00 -8.61 -15.72
C ILE A 54 -7.29 -7.80 -16.83
N GLY A 55 -6.09 -8.22 -17.22
CA GLY A 55 -5.40 -7.75 -18.42
C GLY A 55 -4.22 -6.81 -18.18
N ASN A 56 -3.64 -6.79 -16.97
CA ASN A 56 -2.36 -6.13 -16.72
C ASN A 56 -1.26 -7.17 -16.42
N ALA A 57 -0.87 -7.96 -17.40
CA ALA A 57 0.21 -8.93 -17.25
C ALA A 57 1.61 -8.32 -17.42
N ASN A 58 1.73 -7.12 -18.02
CA ASN A 58 3.02 -6.56 -18.45
C ASN A 58 3.53 -5.39 -17.61
N LEU A 59 2.63 -4.53 -17.05
CA LEU A 59 3.08 -3.38 -16.28
C LEU A 59 3.57 -3.81 -14.90
N THR A 60 4.85 -3.59 -14.68
CA THR A 60 5.58 -3.98 -13.48
C THR A 60 5.50 -2.92 -12.38
N PRO A 61 5.88 -3.25 -11.12
CA PRO A 61 6.07 -2.25 -10.08
C PRO A 61 7.01 -1.11 -10.50
N SER A 62 8.07 -1.42 -11.27
CA SER A 62 8.97 -0.40 -11.80
C SER A 62 8.27 0.57 -12.76
N ASP A 63 7.37 0.08 -13.60
CA ASP A 63 6.58 0.91 -14.51
C ASP A 63 5.63 1.81 -13.72
N ALA A 64 5.01 1.30 -12.66
CA ALA A 64 4.15 2.07 -11.79
C ALA A 64 4.92 3.22 -11.10
N PHE A 65 6.12 2.96 -10.56
CA PHE A 65 6.95 4.01 -9.97
C PHE A 65 7.43 5.02 -11.00
N ARG A 66 7.79 4.61 -12.21
CA ARG A 66 8.15 5.51 -13.31
C ARG A 66 6.97 6.41 -13.68
N PHE A 67 5.78 5.84 -13.81
CA PHE A 67 4.55 6.60 -14.07
C PHE A 67 4.28 7.63 -12.95
N ALA A 68 4.36 7.23 -11.68
CA ALA A 68 4.20 8.12 -10.54
C ALA A 68 5.19 9.29 -10.55
N ARG A 69 6.41 9.06 -11.05
CA ARG A 69 7.45 10.10 -11.25
C ARG A 69 7.27 10.93 -12.52
N GLY A 70 6.16 10.74 -13.24
CA GLY A 70 5.84 11.50 -14.45
C GLY A 70 6.57 11.02 -15.72
N GLU A 71 7.06 9.79 -15.75
CA GLU A 71 7.56 9.17 -16.98
C GLU A 71 6.39 8.59 -17.81
N GLU A 72 6.57 8.45 -19.12
CA GLU A 72 5.58 7.82 -19.99
C GLU A 72 5.63 6.30 -19.82
N VAL A 73 4.47 5.67 -19.67
CA VAL A 73 4.28 4.22 -19.71
C VAL A 73 3.30 3.85 -20.81
N THR A 74 3.40 2.63 -21.30
CA THR A 74 2.52 2.11 -22.37
C THR A 74 1.75 0.91 -21.80
N SER A 75 0.41 0.97 -21.84
CA SER A 75 -0.46 -0.12 -21.44
C SER A 75 -0.36 -1.31 -22.39
N GLU A 76 -0.91 -2.48 -22.01
CA GLU A 76 -1.00 -3.66 -22.89
C GLU A 76 -1.77 -3.37 -24.17
N SER A 77 -2.78 -2.52 -24.12
CA SER A 77 -3.54 -2.09 -25.30
C SER A 77 -2.78 -1.09 -26.20
N GLY A 78 -1.53 -0.73 -25.85
CA GLY A 78 -0.71 0.21 -26.59
C GLY A 78 -1.01 1.69 -26.29
N VAL A 79 -1.89 1.98 -25.35
CA VAL A 79 -2.18 3.36 -24.94
C VAL A 79 -1.03 3.89 -24.10
N LYS A 80 -0.51 5.07 -24.50
CA LYS A 80 0.53 5.79 -23.74
C LYS A 80 -0.11 6.71 -22.73
N ALA A 81 0.42 6.67 -21.50
CA ALA A 81 -0.01 7.49 -20.40
C ALA A 81 1.17 8.13 -19.68
N LYS A 82 0.97 9.34 -19.19
CA LYS A 82 1.96 10.11 -18.45
C LYS A 82 1.26 11.08 -17.51
N LEU A 83 1.70 11.16 -16.26
CA LEU A 83 1.25 12.21 -15.36
C LEU A 83 1.81 13.57 -15.81
N ARG A 84 0.95 14.59 -15.82
CA ARG A 84 1.36 15.96 -16.11
C ARG A 84 2.23 16.56 -14.98
N VAL A 85 1.94 16.17 -13.76
CA VAL A 85 2.70 16.55 -12.55
C VAL A 85 3.07 15.26 -11.84
N PRO A 86 4.37 15.01 -11.57
CA PRO A 86 4.78 13.87 -10.76
C PRO A 86 4.14 13.89 -9.37
N LEU A 87 3.95 12.72 -8.78
CA LEU A 87 3.55 12.59 -7.38
C LEU A 87 4.74 12.89 -6.45
N ASP A 88 4.44 13.29 -5.21
CA ASP A 88 5.44 13.47 -4.16
C ASP A 88 5.78 12.13 -3.47
N PHE A 89 4.80 11.22 -3.38
CA PHE A 89 4.98 9.88 -2.82
C PHE A 89 4.10 8.85 -3.53
N PHE A 90 4.50 7.58 -3.44
CA PHE A 90 3.78 6.50 -4.08
C PHE A 90 4.04 5.15 -3.43
N MET A 91 3.07 4.26 -3.47
CA MET A 91 3.19 2.86 -3.07
C MET A 91 2.46 1.96 -4.05
N VAL A 92 3.09 0.85 -4.38
CA VAL A 92 2.42 -0.29 -5.02
C VAL A 92 1.88 -1.20 -3.90
N SER A 93 0.61 -1.56 -3.98
CA SER A 93 -0.11 -2.35 -2.97
C SER A 93 -0.60 -3.68 -3.50
N ASP A 94 0.22 -4.38 -4.24
CA ASP A 94 -0.14 -5.70 -4.77
C ASP A 94 -0.64 -6.63 -3.66
N HIS A 95 -1.65 -7.46 -3.96
CA HIS A 95 -2.23 -8.40 -3.00
C HIS A 95 -1.19 -9.35 -2.42
N ALA A 96 -1.14 -9.47 -1.09
CA ALA A 96 -0.26 -10.43 -0.41
C ALA A 96 -0.59 -11.89 -0.75
N THR A 97 -1.89 -12.18 -0.96
CA THR A 97 -2.34 -13.50 -1.41
C THR A 97 -1.90 -13.70 -2.86
N TYR A 98 -1.04 -14.68 -3.07
CA TYR A 98 -0.42 -15.02 -4.36
C TYR A 98 0.49 -13.93 -4.96
N LEU A 99 1.06 -13.08 -4.13
CA LEU A 99 1.99 -12.02 -4.56
C LEU A 99 3.05 -12.55 -5.53
N GLY A 100 3.02 -12.06 -6.77
CA GLY A 100 3.96 -12.40 -7.82
C GLY A 100 3.89 -13.83 -8.36
N VAL A 101 2.96 -14.65 -7.89
CA VAL A 101 2.88 -16.07 -8.26
C VAL A 101 2.40 -16.27 -9.69
N PHE A 102 1.32 -15.59 -10.09
CA PHE A 102 0.71 -15.77 -11.42
C PHE A 102 1.68 -15.42 -12.55
N LYS A 103 2.31 -14.28 -12.46
CA LYS A 103 3.35 -13.82 -13.39
C LYS A 103 4.49 -14.84 -13.52
N ARG A 104 4.95 -15.40 -12.40
CA ARG A 104 6.07 -16.35 -12.40
C ARG A 104 5.67 -17.72 -12.94
N ILE A 105 4.47 -18.21 -12.65
CA ILE A 105 3.93 -19.43 -13.29
C ILE A 105 3.83 -19.23 -14.80
N GLN A 106 3.31 -18.09 -15.26
CA GLN A 106 3.22 -17.77 -16.67
C GLN A 106 4.59 -17.72 -17.33
N ALA A 107 5.59 -17.16 -16.66
CA ALA A 107 6.98 -17.11 -17.14
C ALA A 107 7.69 -18.47 -17.12
N GLY A 108 7.09 -19.52 -16.53
CA GLY A 108 7.67 -20.84 -16.49
C GLY A 108 8.66 -21.08 -15.32
N ASP A 109 8.45 -20.38 -14.20
CA ASP A 109 9.26 -20.56 -13.00
C ASP A 109 9.23 -22.03 -12.55
N GLU A 110 10.38 -22.72 -12.65
CA GLU A 110 10.47 -24.14 -12.38
C GLU A 110 10.16 -24.51 -10.92
N ASP A 111 10.47 -23.64 -9.97
CA ASP A 111 10.22 -23.91 -8.55
C ASP A 111 8.75 -23.85 -8.21
N LEU A 112 7.99 -23.04 -8.95
CA LEU A 112 6.54 -22.98 -8.84
C LEU A 112 5.87 -24.11 -9.62
N ILE A 113 6.20 -24.31 -10.90
CA ILE A 113 5.51 -25.28 -11.76
C ILE A 113 5.82 -26.75 -11.41
N LYS A 114 6.87 -27.03 -10.66
CA LYS A 114 7.13 -28.39 -10.09
C LYS A 114 6.16 -28.74 -8.97
N ARG A 115 5.53 -27.75 -8.32
CA ARG A 115 4.56 -27.96 -7.24
C ARG A 115 3.20 -28.37 -7.81
N PRO A 116 2.43 -29.24 -7.13
CA PRO A 116 1.14 -29.69 -7.65
C PRO A 116 0.19 -28.54 -8.03
N LEU A 117 0.07 -27.51 -7.16
CA LEU A 117 -0.75 -26.34 -7.40
C LEU A 117 -0.23 -25.50 -8.57
N GLY A 118 1.06 -25.21 -8.61
CA GLY A 118 1.67 -24.44 -9.68
C GLY A 118 1.56 -25.11 -11.06
N LYS A 119 1.73 -26.44 -11.11
CA LYS A 119 1.50 -27.22 -12.32
C LYS A 119 0.05 -27.15 -12.78
N ARG A 120 -0.90 -27.28 -11.85
CA ARG A 120 -2.34 -27.17 -12.13
C ARG A 120 -2.70 -25.77 -12.64
N TRP A 121 -2.20 -24.74 -12.03
CA TRP A 121 -2.45 -23.36 -12.45
C TRP A 121 -1.78 -23.03 -13.79
N ARG A 122 -0.59 -23.58 -14.05
CA ARG A 122 0.01 -23.46 -15.38
C ARG A 122 -0.88 -24.08 -16.45
N ASP A 123 -1.42 -25.29 -16.20
CA ASP A 123 -2.36 -25.95 -17.12
C ASP A 123 -3.63 -25.12 -17.33
N TYR A 124 -4.16 -24.50 -16.28
CA TYR A 124 -5.31 -23.58 -16.40
C TYR A 124 -4.98 -22.35 -17.25
N MET A 125 -3.80 -21.74 -17.05
CA MET A 125 -3.36 -20.59 -17.86
C MET A 125 -3.21 -20.95 -19.34
N ASP A 126 -2.59 -22.11 -19.63
CA ASP A 126 -2.35 -22.56 -21.00
C ASP A 126 -3.64 -22.93 -21.75
N ASN A 127 -4.74 -23.19 -21.04
CA ASN A 127 -6.04 -23.58 -21.59
C ASN A 127 -7.15 -22.54 -21.38
N ASP A 128 -6.83 -21.33 -20.89
CA ASP A 128 -7.81 -20.28 -20.54
C ASP A 128 -8.93 -20.80 -19.62
N ASP A 129 -8.60 -21.67 -18.67
CA ASP A 129 -9.54 -22.35 -17.80
C ASP A 129 -10.05 -21.43 -16.68
N PRO A 130 -11.36 -21.17 -16.58
CA PRO A 130 -11.93 -20.27 -15.58
C PRO A 130 -11.74 -20.75 -14.12
N ARG A 131 -11.37 -22.01 -13.92
CA ARG A 131 -11.07 -22.55 -12.60
C ARG A 131 -9.88 -21.84 -11.93
N LEU A 132 -8.95 -21.27 -12.71
CA LEU A 132 -7.88 -20.45 -12.16
C LEU A 132 -8.43 -19.30 -11.33
N PHE A 133 -9.41 -18.57 -11.85
CA PHE A 133 -10.05 -17.47 -11.13
C PHE A 133 -10.85 -17.96 -9.91
N THR A 134 -11.52 -19.11 -10.04
CA THR A 134 -12.25 -19.71 -8.91
C THR A 134 -11.30 -20.05 -7.76
N GLU A 135 -10.19 -20.72 -8.02
CA GLU A 135 -9.18 -21.06 -6.99
C GLU A 135 -8.49 -19.82 -6.43
N PHE A 136 -8.29 -18.79 -7.23
CA PHE A 136 -7.81 -17.48 -6.73
C PHE A 136 -8.76 -16.91 -5.67
N VAL A 137 -10.07 -16.86 -5.97
CA VAL A 137 -11.09 -16.36 -5.02
C VAL A 137 -11.15 -17.23 -3.77
N GLU A 138 -11.04 -18.56 -3.90
CA GLU A 138 -10.99 -19.47 -2.76
C GLU A 138 -9.81 -19.14 -1.82
N GLY A 139 -8.65 -18.79 -2.38
CA GLY A 139 -7.50 -18.36 -1.58
C GLY A 139 -7.73 -17.04 -0.85
N LEU A 140 -8.48 -16.09 -1.43
CA LEU A 140 -8.89 -14.87 -0.72
C LEU A 140 -9.82 -15.16 0.47
N ASN A 141 -10.55 -16.29 0.40
CA ASN A 141 -11.35 -16.81 1.52
C ASN A 141 -10.55 -17.71 2.48
N GLY A 142 -9.22 -17.74 2.37
CA GLY A 142 -8.35 -18.49 3.27
C GLY A 142 -8.28 -20.00 3.03
N ASN A 143 -8.71 -20.50 1.85
CA ASN A 143 -8.64 -21.93 1.55
C ASN A 143 -7.18 -22.40 1.44
N GLN A 144 -6.75 -23.23 2.40
CA GLN A 144 -5.39 -23.77 2.46
C GLN A 144 -5.06 -24.77 1.34
N GLU A 145 -6.06 -25.39 0.72
CA GLU A 145 -5.85 -26.38 -0.35
C GLU A 145 -5.35 -25.73 -1.66
N VAL A 146 -5.58 -24.42 -1.80
CA VAL A 146 -5.09 -23.60 -2.92
C VAL A 146 -3.99 -22.63 -2.48
N SER A 147 -3.19 -23.01 -1.48
CA SER A 147 -2.11 -22.16 -0.96
C SER A 147 -0.72 -22.68 -1.37
N PHE A 148 0.24 -21.76 -1.38
CA PHE A 148 1.66 -22.08 -1.51
C PHE A 148 2.36 -21.97 -0.15
N ASN A 149 3.42 -22.75 0.03
CA ASN A 149 4.29 -22.62 1.19
C ASN A 149 4.92 -21.20 1.21
N LYS A 150 4.97 -20.58 2.38
CA LYS A 150 5.52 -19.23 2.57
C LYS A 150 6.92 -19.01 2.03
N GLU A 151 7.73 -20.03 2.02
CA GLU A 151 9.12 -19.94 1.54
C GLU A 151 9.24 -19.43 0.10
N ILE A 152 8.23 -19.65 -0.74
CA ILE A 152 8.24 -19.16 -2.12
C ILE A 152 8.20 -17.63 -2.20
N TYR A 153 7.60 -16.98 -1.20
CA TYR A 153 7.45 -15.53 -1.18
C TYR A 153 8.71 -14.79 -0.73
N VAL A 154 9.69 -15.49 -0.11
CA VAL A 154 10.93 -14.85 0.35
C VAL A 154 11.68 -14.16 -0.80
N PRO A 155 12.04 -14.84 -1.90
CA PRO A 155 12.72 -14.18 -3.01
C PRO A 155 11.83 -13.15 -3.72
N ILE A 156 10.52 -13.37 -3.78
CA ILE A 156 9.57 -12.46 -4.41
C ILE A 156 9.50 -11.15 -3.61
N TRP A 157 9.29 -11.23 -2.30
CA TRP A 157 9.24 -10.07 -1.42
C TRP A 157 10.57 -9.31 -1.41
N LYS A 158 11.68 -10.02 -1.44
CA LYS A 158 13.00 -9.42 -1.57
C LYS A 158 13.12 -8.60 -2.85
N GLU A 159 12.74 -9.16 -4.00
CA GLU A 159 12.77 -8.47 -5.29
C GLU A 159 11.91 -7.19 -5.27
N ILE A 160 10.67 -7.29 -4.75
CA ILE A 160 9.73 -6.18 -4.66
C ILE A 160 10.30 -5.05 -3.78
N THR A 161 10.73 -5.36 -2.56
CA THR A 161 11.24 -4.36 -1.61
C THR A 161 12.51 -3.67 -2.10
N GLU A 162 13.45 -4.41 -2.68
CA GLU A 162 14.66 -3.85 -3.29
C GLU A 162 14.33 -2.98 -4.52
N ASN A 163 13.28 -3.32 -5.24
CA ASN A 163 12.80 -2.48 -6.34
C ASN A 163 12.29 -1.13 -5.82
N VAL A 164 11.51 -1.12 -4.73
CA VAL A 164 11.01 0.11 -4.12
C VAL A 164 12.15 1.02 -3.67
N ASP A 165 13.15 0.48 -2.97
CA ASP A 165 14.31 1.25 -2.51
C ASP A 165 15.05 1.95 -3.65
N ARG A 166 15.12 1.33 -4.85
CA ARG A 166 15.74 1.96 -6.02
C ARG A 166 15.01 3.22 -6.50
N PHE A 167 13.70 3.31 -6.24
CA PHE A 167 12.89 4.48 -6.60
C PHE A 167 12.81 5.53 -5.50
N ASN A 168 13.08 5.15 -4.24
CA ASN A 168 13.02 6.08 -3.12
C ASN A 168 14.16 7.11 -3.20
N GLN A 169 13.79 8.38 -3.29
CA GLN A 169 14.73 9.50 -3.36
C GLN A 169 14.33 10.56 -2.32
N PRO A 170 14.87 10.48 -1.09
CA PRO A 170 14.49 11.36 0.00
C PRO A 170 14.55 12.84 -0.38
N GLY A 171 13.48 13.57 -0.05
CA GLY A 171 13.33 15.00 -0.39
C GLY A 171 12.87 15.31 -1.81
N VAL A 172 12.78 14.32 -2.68
CA VAL A 172 12.30 14.46 -4.07
C VAL A 172 11.06 13.61 -4.33
N PHE A 173 11.14 12.33 -4.05
CA PHE A 173 10.06 11.36 -4.23
C PHE A 173 10.17 10.27 -3.16
N THR A 174 9.09 10.01 -2.44
CA THR A 174 9.05 8.93 -1.47
C THR A 174 8.39 7.71 -2.06
N ALA A 175 9.13 6.61 -2.17
CA ALA A 175 8.59 5.30 -2.51
C ALA A 175 8.40 4.49 -1.21
N PHE A 176 7.16 4.15 -0.89
CA PHE A 176 6.86 3.32 0.27
C PHE A 176 6.83 1.84 -0.11
N ILE A 177 7.42 1.01 0.73
CA ILE A 177 7.23 -0.43 0.68
C ILE A 177 5.85 -0.75 1.26
N GLY A 178 5.11 -1.62 0.60
CA GLY A 178 3.81 -2.03 1.09
C GLY A 178 3.22 -3.20 0.31
N TYR A 179 2.05 -3.61 0.76
CA TYR A 179 1.24 -4.65 0.13
C TYR A 179 -0.22 -4.48 0.57
N GLU A 180 -1.13 -5.22 -0.05
CA GLU A 180 -2.52 -5.27 0.41
C GLU A 180 -2.85 -6.61 1.04
N TRP A 181 -3.33 -6.57 2.28
CA TRP A 181 -3.99 -7.68 2.94
C TRP A 181 -5.46 -7.69 2.53
N THR A 182 -5.92 -8.80 1.91
CA THR A 182 -7.14 -8.82 1.11
C THR A 182 -7.99 -10.05 1.42
N PRO A 183 -8.48 -10.25 2.64
CA PRO A 183 -9.48 -11.28 2.89
C PRO A 183 -10.85 -10.87 2.36
N ALA A 184 -11.61 -11.87 1.92
CA ALA A 184 -12.98 -11.69 1.45
C ALA A 184 -13.94 -12.64 2.19
N PRO A 185 -14.05 -12.55 3.54
CA PRO A 185 -14.89 -13.46 4.29
C PRO A 185 -16.35 -13.33 3.83
N THR A 186 -16.98 -14.46 3.53
CA THR A 186 -18.37 -14.51 3.00
C THR A 186 -18.61 -13.73 1.70
N GLY A 187 -17.55 -13.35 0.98
CA GLY A 187 -17.61 -12.54 -0.24
C GLY A 187 -17.60 -11.03 -0.02
N ASP A 188 -17.45 -10.59 1.23
CA ASP A 188 -17.34 -9.17 1.57
C ASP A 188 -15.87 -8.74 1.62
N ASN A 189 -15.55 -7.64 0.94
CA ASN A 189 -14.18 -7.11 0.94
C ASN A 189 -13.80 -6.57 2.32
N LEU A 190 -12.67 -7.01 2.84
CA LEU A 190 -12.10 -6.54 4.10
C LEU A 190 -10.64 -6.13 3.88
N HIS A 191 -10.43 -5.31 2.87
CA HIS A 191 -9.09 -4.98 2.37
C HIS A 191 -8.41 -3.90 3.19
N ARG A 192 -7.09 -4.04 3.37
CA ARG A 192 -6.23 -3.03 4.01
C ARG A 192 -4.89 -2.95 3.31
N VAL A 193 -4.48 -1.76 2.93
CA VAL A 193 -3.09 -1.54 2.54
C VAL A 193 -2.21 -1.49 3.79
N VAL A 194 -1.08 -2.17 3.73
CA VAL A 194 -0.04 -2.16 4.76
C VAL A 194 1.14 -1.37 4.22
N ILE A 195 1.56 -0.35 4.97
CA ILE A 195 2.60 0.60 4.57
C ILE A 195 3.74 0.53 5.57
N PHE A 196 4.96 0.32 5.09
CA PHE A 196 6.17 0.35 5.90
C PHE A 196 6.86 1.70 5.78
N LYS A 197 7.33 2.22 6.90
CA LYS A 197 8.21 3.38 6.95
C LYS A 197 9.65 3.02 6.59
N ASP A 198 9.96 1.75 6.69
CA ASP A 198 11.31 1.19 6.67
C ASP A 198 11.81 0.91 5.25
N ASP A 199 13.11 0.68 5.12
CA ASP A 199 13.77 0.24 3.90
C ASP A 199 13.58 -1.27 3.63
N ALA A 200 14.08 -1.73 2.46
CA ALA A 200 13.98 -3.12 2.04
C ALA A 200 14.62 -4.08 3.06
N LYS A 201 15.77 -3.72 3.64
CA LYS A 201 16.47 -4.56 4.59
C LYS A 201 15.60 -4.87 5.81
N LYS A 202 14.89 -3.88 6.32
CA LYS A 202 14.01 -4.01 7.46
C LYS A 202 12.71 -4.73 7.09
N ALA A 203 12.07 -4.34 5.99
CA ALA A 203 10.84 -4.96 5.52
C ALA A 203 10.99 -6.44 5.18
N GLN A 204 12.18 -6.88 4.79
CA GLN A 204 12.51 -8.29 4.50
C GLN A 204 12.62 -9.18 5.75
N GLU A 205 12.58 -8.62 6.96
CA GLU A 205 12.55 -9.42 8.19
C GLU A 205 11.22 -10.16 8.38
N ILE A 206 10.21 -9.84 7.56
CA ILE A 206 8.93 -10.56 7.49
C ILE A 206 8.57 -10.92 6.05
N ILE A 207 7.57 -11.78 5.91
CA ILE A 207 6.85 -12.03 4.65
C ILE A 207 5.47 -11.41 4.79
N PRO A 208 4.89 -10.80 3.73
CA PRO A 208 3.55 -10.23 3.77
C PRO A 208 2.51 -11.16 4.38
N PHE A 209 1.72 -10.64 5.30
CA PHE A 209 0.62 -11.35 5.93
C PHE A 209 -0.57 -11.34 4.96
N SER A 210 -1.11 -12.50 4.64
CA SER A 210 -2.13 -12.69 3.62
C SER A 210 -3.45 -13.23 4.20
N ALA A 211 -4.49 -13.31 3.39
CA ALA A 211 -5.75 -13.94 3.75
C ALA A 211 -5.59 -15.45 4.05
N ILE A 212 -4.55 -16.10 3.50
CA ILE A 212 -4.20 -17.49 3.82
C ILE A 212 -3.73 -17.63 5.28
N ASP A 213 -3.14 -16.57 5.85
CA ASP A 213 -2.71 -16.55 7.24
C ASP A 213 -3.88 -16.36 8.21
N SER A 214 -4.73 -15.39 7.93
CA SER A 214 -5.97 -15.12 8.65
C SER A 214 -6.84 -14.10 7.89
N ASP A 215 -8.14 -14.22 8.05
CA ASP A 215 -9.15 -13.26 7.60
C ASP A 215 -9.56 -12.24 8.68
N LYS A 216 -8.92 -12.30 9.86
CA LYS A 216 -9.25 -11.45 11.01
C LYS A 216 -8.34 -10.23 11.08
N PRO A 217 -8.89 -9.01 11.14
CA PRO A 217 -8.10 -7.78 11.28
C PRO A 217 -7.21 -7.78 12.53
N GLU A 218 -7.67 -8.37 13.64
CA GLU A 218 -6.91 -8.44 14.88
C GLU A 218 -5.61 -9.22 14.72
N ASP A 219 -5.61 -10.26 13.89
CA ASP A 219 -4.41 -11.05 13.61
C ASP A 219 -3.42 -10.25 12.76
N LEU A 220 -3.90 -9.45 11.81
CA LEU A 220 -3.05 -8.51 11.08
C LEU A 220 -2.44 -7.47 12.04
N TRP A 221 -3.23 -6.90 12.96
CA TRP A 221 -2.71 -5.93 13.93
C TRP A 221 -1.65 -6.54 14.83
N ASN A 222 -1.90 -7.75 15.35
CA ASN A 222 -0.91 -8.49 16.13
C ASN A 222 0.37 -8.77 15.32
N PHE A 223 0.24 -9.10 14.04
CA PHE A 223 1.39 -9.30 13.14
C PHE A 223 2.21 -8.02 13.01
N LEU A 224 1.58 -6.86 12.77
CA LEU A 224 2.26 -5.57 12.64
C LEU A 224 2.88 -5.09 13.96
N GLU A 225 2.19 -5.30 15.09
CA GLU A 225 2.77 -5.02 16.41
C GLU A 225 4.01 -5.87 16.68
N ASN A 226 3.99 -7.14 16.30
CA ASN A 226 5.14 -8.04 16.43
C ASN A 226 6.29 -7.59 15.52
N TYR A 227 6.00 -7.18 14.29
CA TYR A 227 7.00 -6.56 13.41
C TYR A 227 7.66 -5.37 14.11
N ASN A 228 6.88 -4.42 14.60
CA ASN A 228 7.39 -3.23 15.27
C ASN A 228 8.26 -3.58 16.48
N LYS A 229 7.80 -4.53 17.34
CA LYS A 229 8.51 -4.93 18.57
C LYS A 229 9.81 -5.69 18.29
N ASN A 230 9.78 -6.62 17.33
CA ASN A 230 10.89 -7.56 17.13
C ASN A 230 11.98 -6.98 16.23
N THR A 231 11.60 -6.13 15.29
CA THR A 231 12.53 -5.56 14.30
C THR A 231 12.92 -4.12 14.61
N GLY A 232 12.15 -3.42 15.44
CA GLY A 232 12.26 -1.98 15.64
C GLY A 232 11.82 -1.16 14.42
N GLY A 233 11.12 -1.80 13.47
CA GLY A 233 10.51 -1.15 12.32
C GLY A 233 9.19 -0.46 12.67
N GLU A 234 8.60 0.23 11.71
CA GLU A 234 7.30 0.88 11.84
C GLU A 234 6.42 0.57 10.62
N ALA A 235 5.23 0.04 10.87
CA ALA A 235 4.23 -0.20 9.84
C ALA A 235 2.84 0.24 10.31
N ILE A 236 2.01 0.66 9.36
CA ILE A 236 0.59 1.00 9.59
C ILE A 236 -0.28 0.23 8.60
N SER A 237 -1.55 0.05 8.94
CA SER A 237 -2.55 -0.46 7.99
C SER A 237 -3.71 0.52 7.84
N VAL A 238 -4.18 0.69 6.61
CA VAL A 238 -5.28 1.60 6.26
C VAL A 238 -6.35 0.79 5.54
N SER A 239 -7.56 0.75 6.11
CA SER A 239 -8.72 0.14 5.44
C SER A 239 -9.25 1.07 4.36
N HIS A 240 -9.75 0.49 3.25
CA HIS A 240 -10.29 1.26 2.13
C HIS A 240 -11.64 0.74 1.61
N ASN A 241 -12.14 -0.38 2.15
CA ASN A 241 -13.51 -0.88 1.92
C ASN A 241 -13.91 -1.92 2.98
#